data_7086ea2405c2f8dd0c22e342626641a7
#
_entry.id   7086ea2405c2f8dd0c22e342626641a7
#
_cell.length_a   1.000
_cell.length_b   1.000
_cell.length_c   1.000
_cell.angle_alpha   90.00
_cell.angle_beta   90.00
_cell.angle_gamma   90.00
#
_symmetry.space_group_name_H-M   'P 1'
#
loop_
_entity.id
_entity.type
_entity.pdbx_description
1 polymer ?
#
loop_
_entity_poly.entity_id
_entity_poly.type
_entity_poly.pdbx_seq_one_letter_code
_entity_poly.pdbx_strand_id
1 'polypeptide(L)'
;MKLNINDESYDVIIIYKDIKNMYLRVKSDLKIYITCSKYTKEKDIVKFIESNTLNIYKIINDIKRKNINLSDKLMYLGNSYDKRFINTKEIIFGKDYVFIGKNFNLDKFYKDEALKVFKERLDYIYNLFEEDISYPSLRIRKMTSKWGVCNITKKIVTLNLELIKLDIK
;
A
#
# COMPACT_ATOMS: atom_id res chain seq x y z
N MET A 1 -0.51 1.57 25.25
CA MET A 1 0.79 2.03 25.75
C MET A 1 1.35 3.05 24.76
N LYS A 2 2.16 4.02 25.22
CA LYS A 2 2.80 5.02 24.33
C LYS A 2 4.31 4.95 24.47
N LEU A 3 5.02 5.16 23.38
CA LEU A 3 6.48 5.30 23.33
C LEU A 3 6.83 6.72 22.87
N ASN A 4 7.63 7.42 23.65
CA ASN A 4 8.12 8.74 23.29
C ASN A 4 9.52 8.62 22.68
N ILE A 5 9.69 9.20 21.49
CA ILE A 5 10.97 9.24 20.77
C ILE A 5 11.14 10.67 20.20
N ASN A 6 12.18 11.40 20.59
CA ASN A 6 12.50 12.77 20.12
C ASN A 6 11.27 13.70 20.15
N ASP A 7 10.66 13.85 21.33
CA ASP A 7 9.50 14.72 21.60
C ASP A 7 8.18 14.34 20.86
N GLU A 8 8.17 13.24 20.13
CA GLU A 8 6.98 12.69 19.51
C GLU A 8 6.49 11.43 20.25
N SER A 9 5.17 11.30 20.38
CA SER A 9 4.52 10.17 21.06
C SER A 9 3.87 9.22 20.05
N TYR A 10 4.22 7.94 20.13
CA TYR A 10 3.73 6.88 19.22
C TYR A 10 2.90 5.86 20.00
N ASP A 11 1.76 5.45 19.40
CA ASP A 11 0.92 4.41 19.97
C ASP A 11 1.59 3.04 19.82
N VAL A 12 1.69 2.31 20.94
CA VAL A 12 2.14 0.91 20.96
C VAL A 12 0.95 -0.01 21.20
N ILE A 13 0.71 -0.90 20.26
CA ILE A 13 -0.37 -1.88 20.28
C ILE A 13 0.24 -3.26 20.51
N ILE A 14 -0.17 -3.91 21.61
CA ILE A 14 0.29 -5.25 21.97
C ILE A 14 -0.74 -6.27 21.45
N ILE A 15 -0.26 -7.27 20.72
CA ILE A 15 -1.06 -8.35 20.15
C ILE A 15 -0.57 -9.66 20.74
N TYR A 16 -1.42 -10.32 21.50
CA TYR A 16 -1.12 -11.61 22.09
C TYR A 16 -1.47 -12.75 21.12
N LYS A 17 -0.52 -13.67 20.90
CA LYS A 17 -0.67 -14.85 20.06
C LYS A 17 -0.01 -16.07 20.70
N ASP A 18 -0.31 -17.24 20.20
CA ASP A 18 0.39 -18.47 20.58
C ASP A 18 1.70 -18.59 19.77
N ILE A 19 2.73 -17.91 20.25
CA ILE A 19 4.06 -17.82 19.62
C ILE A 19 5.14 -17.81 20.70
N LYS A 20 6.36 -18.25 20.34
CA LYS A 20 7.51 -18.29 21.27
C LYS A 20 8.28 -16.98 21.32
N ASN A 21 8.38 -16.27 20.18
CA ASN A 21 9.21 -15.09 20.03
C ASN A 21 8.39 -13.80 20.01
N MET A 22 8.99 -12.68 20.41
CA MET A 22 8.40 -11.37 20.23
C MET A 22 8.75 -10.81 18.84
N TYR A 23 7.79 -10.15 18.21
CA TYR A 23 7.96 -9.48 16.92
C TYR A 23 7.53 -8.03 17.01
N LEU A 24 8.32 -7.15 16.37
CA LEU A 24 8.05 -5.74 16.26
C LEU A 24 7.74 -5.38 14.80
N ARG A 25 6.70 -4.58 14.59
CA ARG A 25 6.35 -3.99 13.29
C ARG A 25 5.87 -2.57 13.47
N VAL A 26 6.34 -1.67 12.62
CA VAL A 26 5.76 -0.34 12.47
C VAL A 26 5.00 -0.31 11.15
N LYS A 27 3.75 0.15 11.17
CA LYS A 27 2.93 0.24 9.96
C LYS A 27 2.92 1.68 9.41
N SER A 28 2.32 1.86 8.24
CA SER A 28 2.19 3.16 7.56
C SER A 28 1.39 4.20 8.36
N ASP A 29 0.58 3.77 9.33
CA ASP A 29 -0.12 4.61 10.30
C ASP A 29 0.77 5.12 11.44
N LEU A 30 2.08 4.83 11.39
CA LEU A 30 3.11 5.13 12.40
C LEU A 30 2.85 4.50 13.77
N LYS A 31 1.97 3.52 13.87
CA LYS A 31 1.75 2.76 15.10
C LYS A 31 2.72 1.58 15.19
N ILE A 32 3.15 1.32 16.41
CA ILE A 32 4.10 0.25 16.74
C ILE A 32 3.30 -0.96 17.19
N TYR A 33 3.46 -2.08 16.52
CA TYR A 33 2.77 -3.33 16.84
C TYR A 33 3.78 -4.33 17.41
N ILE A 34 3.56 -4.73 18.66
CA ILE A 34 4.33 -5.79 19.32
C ILE A 34 3.46 -7.05 19.36
N THR A 35 3.92 -8.10 18.73
CA THR A 35 3.26 -9.41 18.82
C THR A 35 4.09 -10.30 19.75
N CYS A 36 3.46 -10.84 20.77
CA CYS A 36 4.12 -11.66 21.79
C CYS A 36 3.20 -12.78 22.30
N SER A 37 3.77 -13.72 23.08
CA SER A 37 2.99 -14.74 23.77
C SER A 37 2.11 -14.11 24.86
N LYS A 38 0.92 -14.70 25.10
CA LYS A 38 0.04 -14.34 26.22
C LYS A 38 0.69 -14.51 27.61
N TYR A 39 1.77 -15.27 27.69
CA TYR A 39 2.54 -15.47 28.93
C TYR A 39 3.70 -14.50 29.09
N THR A 40 3.95 -13.60 28.12
CA THR A 40 5.03 -12.62 28.19
C THR A 40 4.71 -11.57 29.25
N LYS A 41 5.64 -11.35 30.17
CA LYS A 41 5.48 -10.35 31.22
C LYS A 41 5.64 -8.94 30.64
N GLU A 42 4.89 -7.97 31.16
CA GLU A 42 4.91 -6.58 30.72
C GLU A 42 6.32 -5.98 30.74
N LYS A 43 7.09 -6.28 31.79
CA LYS A 43 8.50 -5.85 31.91
C LYS A 43 9.38 -6.31 30.75
N ASP A 44 9.11 -7.50 30.20
CA ASP A 44 9.91 -8.05 29.10
C ASP A 44 9.52 -7.36 27.76
N ILE A 45 8.23 -6.98 27.63
CA ILE A 45 7.75 -6.19 26.50
C ILE A 45 8.39 -4.80 26.52
N VAL A 46 8.45 -4.14 27.68
CA VAL A 46 9.09 -2.82 27.84
C VAL A 46 10.57 -2.91 27.46
N LYS A 47 11.31 -3.86 28.03
CA LYS A 47 12.73 -4.07 27.66
C LYS A 47 12.93 -4.32 26.18
N PHE A 48 12.06 -5.11 25.55
CA PHE A 48 12.12 -5.39 24.13
C PHE A 48 11.91 -4.12 23.29
N ILE A 49 11.00 -3.24 23.67
CA ILE A 49 10.77 -1.96 23.02
C ILE A 49 12.00 -1.06 23.19
N GLU A 50 12.51 -0.92 24.42
CA GLU A 50 13.68 -0.11 24.71
C GLU A 50 14.91 -0.54 23.93
N SER A 51 15.20 -1.85 23.87
CA SER A 51 16.32 -2.40 23.08
C SER A 51 16.18 -2.19 21.58
N ASN A 52 14.96 -1.94 21.09
CA ASN A 52 14.68 -1.71 19.66
C ASN A 52 14.37 -0.25 19.31
N THR A 53 14.48 0.70 20.25
CA THR A 53 14.08 2.10 20.06
C THR A 53 14.76 2.75 18.85
N LEU A 54 16.06 2.54 18.65
CA LEU A 54 16.79 3.07 17.49
C LEU A 54 16.29 2.49 16.16
N ASN A 55 15.96 1.22 16.15
CA ASN A 55 15.40 0.56 14.95
C ASN A 55 13.97 1.07 14.64
N ILE A 56 13.14 1.22 15.68
CA ILE A 56 11.82 1.82 15.57
C ILE A 56 11.92 3.22 14.96
N TYR A 57 12.82 4.06 15.47
CA TYR A 57 13.03 5.41 14.97
C TYR A 57 13.43 5.44 13.49
N LYS A 58 14.36 4.57 13.08
CA LYS A 58 14.76 4.44 11.67
C LYS A 58 13.57 4.09 10.79
N ILE A 59 12.79 3.06 11.17
CA ILE A 59 11.61 2.63 10.41
C ILE A 59 10.57 3.75 10.32
N ILE A 60 10.31 4.46 11.42
CA ILE A 60 9.37 5.61 11.45
C ILE A 60 9.82 6.69 10.47
N ASN A 61 11.10 7.06 10.48
CA ASN A 61 11.62 8.08 9.59
C ASN A 61 11.56 7.66 8.12
N ASP A 62 11.83 6.39 7.82
CA ASP A 62 11.69 5.86 6.46
C ASP A 62 10.23 5.89 5.99
N ILE A 63 9.27 5.56 6.87
CA ILE A 63 7.84 5.67 6.57
C ILE A 63 7.45 7.14 6.37
N LYS A 64 7.89 8.05 7.24
CA LYS A 64 7.63 9.50 7.11
C LYS A 64 8.17 10.04 5.79
N ARG A 65 9.41 9.73 5.42
CA ARG A 65 10.02 10.13 4.14
C ARG A 65 9.24 9.61 2.94
N LYS A 66 8.84 8.33 2.97
CA LYS A 66 8.01 7.73 1.92
C LYS A 66 6.64 8.41 1.83
N ASN A 67 6.00 8.68 2.96
CA ASN A 67 4.69 9.33 3.00
C ASN A 67 4.76 10.77 2.49
N ILE A 68 5.80 11.53 2.83
CA ILE A 68 6.03 12.89 2.31
C ILE A 68 6.18 12.83 0.79
N ASN A 69 7.06 11.98 0.27
CA ASN A 69 7.26 11.83 -1.18
C ASN A 69 6.00 11.35 -1.92
N LEU A 70 5.17 10.49 -1.29
CA LEU A 70 3.90 10.02 -1.85
C LEU A 70 2.76 11.03 -1.71
N SER A 71 2.81 11.95 -0.71
CA SER A 71 1.76 12.98 -0.53
C SER A 71 1.82 14.05 -1.61
N ASP A 72 3.01 14.40 -2.09
CA ASP A 72 3.21 15.50 -3.03
C ASP A 72 3.21 15.06 -4.50
N LYS A 73 3.39 13.77 -4.75
CA LYS A 73 3.42 13.21 -6.11
C LYS A 73 2.26 12.24 -6.37
N LEU A 74 1.79 12.25 -7.61
CA LEU A 74 0.86 11.26 -8.12
C LEU A 74 1.61 10.32 -9.06
N MET A 75 1.55 9.03 -8.78
CA MET A 75 2.12 7.97 -9.62
C MET A 75 1.03 7.40 -10.52
N TYR A 76 1.27 7.36 -11.83
CA TYR A 76 0.34 6.80 -12.80
C TYR A 76 1.09 6.28 -14.02
N LEU A 77 0.91 4.98 -14.33
CA LEU A 77 1.52 4.28 -15.46
C LEU A 77 3.05 4.48 -15.53
N GLY A 78 3.74 4.31 -14.39
CA GLY A 78 5.19 4.46 -14.29
C GLY A 78 5.69 5.90 -14.21
N ASN A 79 4.84 6.87 -14.46
CA ASN A 79 5.20 8.29 -14.39
C ASN A 79 4.89 8.89 -13.01
N SER A 80 5.67 9.91 -12.65
CA SER A 80 5.54 10.66 -11.40
C SER A 80 5.20 12.11 -11.70
N TYR A 81 4.09 12.60 -11.18
CA TYR A 81 3.56 13.94 -11.43
C TYR A 81 3.49 14.73 -10.12
N ASP A 82 3.97 15.99 -10.12
CA ASP A 82 3.79 16.91 -9.00
C ASP A 82 2.32 17.35 -8.91
N LYS A 83 1.70 17.18 -7.75
CA LYS A 83 0.29 17.55 -7.54
C LYS A 83 0.11 19.06 -7.42
N ARG A 84 -0.83 19.61 -8.16
CA ARG A 84 -1.31 20.98 -8.07
C ARG A 84 -2.82 20.98 -7.91
N PHE A 85 -3.33 21.65 -6.88
CA PHE A 85 -4.76 21.69 -6.61
C PHE A 85 -5.37 22.92 -7.24
N ILE A 86 -6.46 22.73 -7.98
CA ILE A 86 -7.20 23.80 -8.68
C ILE A 86 -8.70 23.71 -8.35
N ASN A 87 -9.42 24.80 -8.64
CA ASN A 87 -10.86 24.88 -8.34
C ASN A 87 -11.71 24.31 -9.50
N THR A 88 -11.52 23.02 -9.79
CA THR A 88 -12.30 22.25 -10.78
C THR A 88 -12.78 20.95 -10.16
N LYS A 89 -13.53 20.16 -10.92
CA LYS A 89 -13.93 18.78 -10.53
C LYS A 89 -13.16 17.70 -11.30
N GLU A 90 -12.16 18.07 -12.09
CA GLU A 90 -11.45 17.21 -13.01
C GLU A 90 -10.01 16.96 -12.57
N ILE A 91 -9.38 15.97 -13.18
CA ILE A 91 -7.94 15.72 -13.15
C ILE A 91 -7.38 15.99 -14.54
N ILE A 92 -6.31 16.79 -14.61
CA ILE A 92 -5.68 17.19 -15.88
C ILE A 92 -4.19 16.92 -15.78
N PHE A 93 -3.68 16.03 -16.63
CA PHE A 93 -2.26 15.69 -16.68
C PHE A 93 -1.48 16.66 -17.56
N GLY A 94 -0.39 17.23 -17.04
CA GLY A 94 0.65 17.90 -17.77
C GLY A 94 1.85 16.99 -17.99
N LYS A 95 3.00 17.56 -18.38
CA LYS A 95 4.23 16.81 -18.62
C LYS A 95 4.82 16.23 -17.32
N ASP A 96 5.01 17.09 -16.32
CA ASP A 96 5.65 16.75 -15.04
C ASP A 96 4.75 17.04 -13.82
N TYR A 97 3.54 17.51 -14.06
CA TYR A 97 2.59 17.86 -13.01
C TYR A 97 1.17 17.42 -13.36
N VAL A 98 0.33 17.32 -12.35
CA VAL A 98 -1.08 17.02 -12.49
C VAL A 98 -1.92 18.02 -11.72
N PHE A 99 -2.90 18.61 -12.38
CA PHE A 99 -3.90 19.43 -11.73
C PHE A 99 -5.04 18.54 -11.20
N ILE A 100 -5.38 18.71 -9.94
CA ILE A 100 -6.40 17.93 -9.26
C ILE A 100 -7.44 18.87 -8.69
N GLY A 101 -8.68 18.64 -9.02
CA GLY A 101 -9.81 19.39 -8.45
C GLY A 101 -9.92 19.18 -6.94
N LYS A 102 -10.28 20.22 -6.17
CA LYS A 102 -10.35 20.18 -4.70
C LYS A 102 -11.19 19.03 -4.13
N ASN A 103 -12.24 18.62 -4.83
CA ASN A 103 -13.14 17.53 -4.43
C ASN A 103 -13.01 16.29 -5.32
N PHE A 104 -11.89 16.16 -6.04
CA PHE A 104 -11.67 15.04 -6.94
C PHE A 104 -11.37 13.76 -6.16
N ASN A 105 -12.06 12.67 -6.48
CA ASN A 105 -11.87 11.39 -5.83
C ASN A 105 -10.77 10.58 -6.52
N LEU A 106 -9.55 10.70 -6.02
CA LEU A 106 -8.38 9.98 -6.53
C LEU A 106 -8.52 8.44 -6.40
N ASP A 107 -9.15 7.94 -5.35
CA ASP A 107 -9.36 6.50 -5.18
C ASP A 107 -10.30 5.94 -6.25
N LYS A 108 -11.35 6.70 -6.59
CA LYS A 108 -12.25 6.35 -7.70
C LYS A 108 -11.50 6.40 -9.04
N PHE A 109 -10.75 7.46 -9.30
CA PHE A 109 -9.93 7.60 -10.50
C PHE A 109 -9.01 6.40 -10.70
N TYR A 110 -8.23 6.03 -9.68
CA TYR A 110 -7.34 4.87 -9.78
C TYR A 110 -8.08 3.55 -10.04
N LYS A 111 -9.27 3.37 -9.46
CA LYS A 111 -10.08 2.17 -9.70
C LYS A 111 -10.60 2.11 -11.13
N ASP A 112 -11.11 3.23 -11.64
CA ASP A 112 -11.69 3.32 -12.99
C ASP A 112 -10.59 3.13 -14.04
N GLU A 113 -9.43 3.80 -13.88
CA GLU A 113 -8.29 3.64 -14.78
C GLU A 113 -7.67 2.23 -14.71
N ALA A 114 -7.56 1.66 -13.52
CA ALA A 114 -7.06 0.30 -13.38
C ALA A 114 -7.98 -0.71 -14.07
N LEU A 115 -9.30 -0.53 -13.97
CA LEU A 115 -10.24 -1.42 -14.65
C LEU A 115 -10.07 -1.35 -16.18
N LYS A 116 -9.94 -0.16 -16.73
CA LYS A 116 -9.74 0.07 -18.16
C LYS A 116 -8.41 -0.55 -18.63
N VAL A 117 -7.31 -0.12 -18.03
CA VAL A 117 -5.96 -0.50 -18.45
C VAL A 117 -5.72 -2.01 -18.25
N PHE A 118 -6.12 -2.57 -17.10
CA PHE A 118 -5.89 -4.00 -16.85
C PHE A 118 -6.79 -4.89 -17.68
N LYS A 119 -7.99 -4.43 -18.07
CA LYS A 119 -8.83 -5.15 -19.00
C LYS A 119 -8.21 -5.17 -20.39
N GLU A 120 -7.77 -4.03 -20.93
CA GLU A 120 -7.08 -3.94 -22.21
C GLU A 120 -5.84 -4.85 -22.24
N ARG A 121 -5.08 -4.88 -21.14
CA ARG A 121 -3.89 -5.73 -21.03
C ARG A 121 -4.24 -7.22 -20.92
N LEU A 122 -5.31 -7.55 -20.19
CA LEU A 122 -5.82 -8.91 -20.10
C LEU A 122 -6.30 -9.42 -21.45
N ASP A 123 -7.05 -8.60 -22.21
CA ASP A 123 -7.52 -8.91 -23.55
C ASP A 123 -6.34 -9.16 -24.49
N TYR A 124 -5.32 -8.29 -24.45
CA TYR A 124 -4.10 -8.45 -25.24
C TYR A 124 -3.39 -9.78 -24.94
N ILE A 125 -3.15 -10.07 -23.65
CA ILE A 125 -2.46 -11.31 -23.23
C ILE A 125 -3.30 -12.53 -23.58
N TYR A 126 -4.61 -12.49 -23.34
CA TYR A 126 -5.52 -13.60 -23.66
C TYR A 126 -5.48 -13.97 -25.15
N ASN A 127 -5.42 -12.99 -26.04
CA ASN A 127 -5.33 -13.21 -27.48
C ASN A 127 -3.97 -13.78 -27.96
N LEU A 128 -2.95 -13.81 -27.09
CA LEU A 128 -1.66 -14.44 -27.38
C LEU A 128 -1.64 -15.93 -27.05
N PHE A 129 -2.63 -16.45 -26.33
CA PHE A 129 -2.73 -17.89 -26.04
C PHE A 129 -3.27 -18.63 -27.27
N GLU A 130 -2.57 -19.71 -27.62
CA GLU A 130 -2.98 -20.62 -28.70
C GLU A 130 -3.97 -21.68 -28.22
N GLU A 131 -3.99 -21.94 -26.89
CA GLU A 131 -4.85 -22.94 -26.28
C GLU A 131 -6.27 -22.40 -26.10
N ASP A 132 -7.25 -23.29 -26.25
CA ASP A 132 -8.67 -22.98 -25.98
C ASP A 132 -8.94 -22.90 -24.47
N ILE A 133 -8.65 -21.74 -23.90
CA ILE A 133 -8.90 -21.43 -22.51
C ILE A 133 -10.10 -20.49 -22.35
N SER A 134 -10.88 -20.70 -21.32
CA SER A 134 -12.00 -19.79 -21.05
C SER A 134 -11.51 -18.42 -20.57
N TYR A 135 -12.09 -17.36 -21.12
CA TYR A 135 -11.77 -15.98 -20.71
C TYR A 135 -11.98 -15.76 -19.21
N PRO A 136 -10.98 -15.27 -18.48
CA PRO A 136 -11.08 -15.09 -17.03
C PRO A 136 -11.79 -13.79 -16.66
N SER A 137 -12.53 -13.81 -15.55
CA SER A 137 -13.07 -12.58 -14.94
C SER A 137 -11.96 -11.79 -14.26
N LEU A 138 -11.89 -10.48 -14.55
CA LEU A 138 -10.95 -9.56 -13.90
C LEU A 138 -11.54 -9.00 -12.61
N ARG A 139 -10.74 -8.98 -11.54
CA ARG A 139 -11.05 -8.28 -10.29
C ARG A 139 -9.89 -7.39 -9.89
N ILE A 140 -10.19 -6.23 -9.33
CA ILE A 140 -9.18 -5.29 -8.83
C ILE A 140 -9.40 -5.11 -7.34
N ARG A 141 -8.33 -5.27 -6.56
CA ARG A 141 -8.34 -5.11 -5.10
C ARG A 141 -7.07 -4.40 -4.63
N LYS A 142 -7.18 -3.62 -3.58
CA LYS A 142 -6.01 -3.14 -2.85
C LYS A 142 -5.49 -4.28 -1.97
N MET A 143 -4.25 -4.72 -2.22
CA MET A 143 -3.61 -5.83 -1.51
C MET A 143 -2.27 -5.36 -0.92
N THR A 144 -1.92 -5.89 0.25
CA THR A 144 -0.69 -5.49 0.97
C THR A 144 0.49 -6.42 0.73
N SER A 145 0.25 -7.67 0.33
CA SER A 145 1.29 -8.72 0.26
C SER A 145 1.40 -9.41 -1.10
N LYS A 146 0.52 -9.08 -2.06
CA LYS A 146 0.49 -9.74 -3.37
C LYS A 146 0.22 -8.73 -4.47
N TRP A 147 0.81 -8.94 -5.64
CA TRP A 147 0.55 -8.16 -6.86
C TRP A 147 -0.64 -8.69 -7.64
N GLY A 148 -0.86 -9.99 -7.60
CA GLY A 148 -1.99 -10.63 -8.23
C GLY A 148 -2.23 -12.03 -7.69
N VAL A 149 -3.41 -12.57 -7.97
CA VAL A 149 -3.83 -13.93 -7.64
C VAL A 149 -4.68 -14.47 -8.78
N CYS A 150 -4.38 -15.68 -9.24
CA CYS A 150 -5.22 -16.43 -10.17
C CYS A 150 -5.99 -17.53 -9.44
N ASN A 151 -7.29 -17.58 -9.64
CA ASN A 151 -8.14 -18.69 -9.22
C ASN A 151 -8.59 -19.47 -10.46
N ILE A 152 -7.94 -20.59 -10.72
CA ILE A 152 -8.17 -21.42 -11.90
C ILE A 152 -9.58 -21.99 -11.89
N THR A 153 -10.03 -22.52 -10.76
CA THR A 153 -11.36 -23.14 -10.62
C THR A 153 -12.50 -22.17 -10.91
N LYS A 154 -12.37 -20.93 -10.43
CA LYS A 154 -13.38 -19.88 -10.62
C LYS A 154 -13.12 -19.02 -11.87
N LYS A 155 -12.02 -19.26 -12.56
CA LYS A 155 -11.58 -18.47 -13.73
C LYS A 155 -11.51 -16.97 -13.41
N ILE A 156 -10.86 -16.61 -12.29
CA ILE A 156 -10.78 -15.23 -11.82
C ILE A 156 -9.31 -14.82 -11.69
N VAL A 157 -8.93 -13.75 -12.36
CA VAL A 157 -7.67 -13.04 -12.16
C VAL A 157 -7.95 -11.83 -11.27
N THR A 158 -7.29 -11.74 -10.13
CA THR A 158 -7.38 -10.59 -9.23
C THR A 158 -6.06 -9.85 -9.25
N LEU A 159 -6.06 -8.59 -9.62
CA LEU A 159 -4.88 -7.72 -9.67
C LEU A 159 -4.91 -6.68 -8.55
N ASN A 160 -3.72 -6.32 -8.07
CA ASN A 160 -3.56 -5.28 -7.07
C ASN A 160 -3.74 -3.90 -7.72
N LEU A 161 -4.58 -3.05 -7.11
CA LEU A 161 -4.80 -1.68 -7.55
C LEU A 161 -3.49 -0.87 -7.66
N GLU A 162 -2.51 -1.15 -6.82
CA GLU A 162 -1.22 -0.44 -6.82
C GLU A 162 -0.41 -0.64 -8.12
N LEU A 163 -0.72 -1.67 -8.91
CA LEU A 163 -0.09 -1.91 -10.21
C LEU A 163 -0.32 -0.77 -11.21
N ILE A 164 -1.45 -0.02 -11.10
CA ILE A 164 -1.73 1.13 -11.98
C ILE A 164 -0.70 2.26 -11.85
N LYS A 165 0.07 2.25 -10.76
CA LYS A 165 1.13 3.23 -10.51
C LYS A 165 2.46 2.85 -11.16
N LEU A 166 2.60 1.59 -11.58
CA LEU A 166 3.83 1.05 -12.15
C LEU A 166 3.82 1.17 -13.69
N ASP A 167 5.00 1.01 -14.28
CA ASP A 167 5.15 0.99 -15.74
C ASP A 167 4.48 -0.28 -16.33
N ILE A 168 3.77 -0.10 -17.43
CA ILE A 168 3.08 -1.17 -18.16
C ILE A 168 3.94 -1.60 -19.35
N LYS A 169 5.03 -2.26 -19.06
CA LYS A 169 5.82 -2.93 -20.10
C LYS A 169 5.37 -4.35 -20.30
#